data_b6d3058cadaa9ee195214ee28bded96a
#
_entry.id   b6d3058cadaa9ee195214ee28bded96a
#
_cell.length_a   1.000
_cell.length_b   1.000
_cell.length_c   1.000
_cell.angle_alpha   90.00
_cell.angle_beta   90.00
_cell.angle_gamma   90.00
#
_symmetry.space_group_name_H-M   'P 1'
#
loop_
_entity.id
_entity.type
_entity.pdbx_description
1 polymer ?
#
loop_
_entity_poly.entity_id
_entity_poly.type
_entity_poly.pdbx_seq_one_letter_code
_entity_poly.pdbx_strand_id
1 'polypeptide(L)'
;MHIPDINKQIYKEDVLNVLESKYSVIGPMWVSHQMEWMNGVYASFKDHDKFMIIIFLIKKTLDFYSRNFIKLTYEEFYSRDTVQIEKFTISEISQNLNIPKESARRKIFELENEGAIKIVNKKFIINRSKFFKSKPVRSIKRISRFLSTLSEVCEKEKIIPEKASSNNLELIIKNNFSYIWKIYYEI
;
A
#
# COMPACT_ATOMS: atom_id res chain seq x y z
N MET A 1 21.41 -4.35 -14.52
CA MET A 1 19.98 -4.03 -14.37
C MET A 1 19.43 -3.89 -15.78
N HIS A 2 18.72 -4.90 -16.27
CA HIS A 2 18.11 -4.82 -17.60
C HIS A 2 16.85 -3.94 -17.47
N ILE A 3 16.88 -2.77 -18.09
CA ILE A 3 15.69 -1.92 -18.21
C ILE A 3 14.92 -2.51 -19.40
N PRO A 4 13.67 -2.99 -19.19
CA PRO A 4 12.85 -3.45 -20.31
C PRO A 4 12.76 -2.37 -21.36
N ASP A 5 12.76 -2.75 -22.63
CA ASP A 5 12.61 -1.82 -23.74
C ASP A 5 11.24 -1.13 -23.64
N ILE A 6 11.25 0.16 -23.24
CA ILE A 6 10.06 0.99 -23.09
C ILE A 6 9.48 1.45 -24.45
N ASN A 7 10.07 1.05 -25.55
CA ASN A 7 9.56 1.40 -26.87
C ASN A 7 8.24 0.70 -27.22
N LYS A 8 7.85 -0.34 -26.45
CA LYS A 8 6.54 -0.96 -26.59
C LYS A 8 5.61 -0.43 -25.50
N GLN A 9 4.74 0.49 -25.86
CA GLN A 9 3.72 1.01 -24.97
C GLN A 9 2.75 -0.11 -24.57
N ILE A 10 2.57 -0.31 -23.25
CA ILE A 10 1.56 -1.22 -22.70
C ILE A 10 0.26 -0.43 -22.56
N TYR A 11 -0.77 -0.82 -23.29
CA TYR A 11 -2.07 -0.17 -23.18
C TYR A 11 -2.88 -0.77 -22.03
N LYS A 12 -3.55 0.10 -21.29
CA LYS A 12 -4.41 -0.30 -20.16
C LYS A 12 -5.49 -1.31 -20.60
N GLU A 13 -6.07 -1.08 -21.75
CA GLU A 13 -7.13 -1.89 -22.34
C GLU A 13 -6.66 -3.32 -22.59
N ASP A 14 -5.45 -3.52 -23.08
CA ASP A 14 -4.88 -4.87 -23.29
C ASP A 14 -4.72 -5.63 -21.99
N VAL A 15 -4.24 -4.95 -20.93
CA VAL A 15 -4.12 -5.56 -19.60
C VAL A 15 -5.49 -5.89 -19.02
N LEU A 16 -6.49 -5.01 -19.18
CA LEU A 16 -7.86 -5.28 -18.73
C LEU A 16 -8.47 -6.48 -19.44
N ASN A 17 -8.31 -6.58 -20.75
CA ASN A 17 -8.79 -7.73 -21.54
C ASN A 17 -8.16 -9.05 -21.04
N VAL A 18 -6.88 -9.03 -20.67
CA VAL A 18 -6.21 -10.19 -20.06
C VAL A 18 -6.83 -10.50 -18.69
N LEU A 19 -7.00 -9.50 -17.83
CA LEU A 19 -7.61 -9.70 -16.51
C LEU A 19 -9.00 -10.31 -16.60
N GLU A 20 -9.82 -9.87 -17.55
CA GLU A 20 -11.16 -10.39 -17.79
C GLU A 20 -11.13 -11.82 -18.38
N SER A 21 -10.39 -12.01 -19.47
CA SER A 21 -10.35 -13.30 -20.19
C SER A 21 -9.66 -14.42 -19.41
N LYS A 22 -8.70 -14.07 -18.54
CA LYS A 22 -7.92 -15.02 -17.71
C LYS A 22 -8.27 -14.93 -16.23
N TYR A 23 -9.44 -14.42 -15.89
CA TYR A 23 -9.84 -14.23 -14.49
C TYR A 23 -9.79 -15.52 -13.68
N SER A 24 -10.10 -16.67 -14.27
CA SER A 24 -10.01 -17.99 -13.61
C SER A 24 -8.61 -18.31 -13.07
N VAL A 25 -7.55 -17.76 -13.68
CA VAL A 25 -6.15 -17.93 -13.26
C VAL A 25 -5.72 -16.84 -12.30
N ILE A 26 -6.05 -15.59 -12.60
CA ILE A 26 -5.54 -14.39 -11.92
C ILE A 26 -6.41 -14.04 -10.70
N GLY A 27 -7.73 -14.17 -10.82
CA GLY A 27 -8.70 -13.78 -9.81
C GLY A 27 -8.50 -14.46 -8.45
N PRO A 28 -8.33 -15.79 -8.37
CA PRO A 28 -8.09 -16.47 -7.09
C PRO A 28 -6.83 -15.98 -6.35
N MET A 29 -5.77 -15.61 -7.06
CA MET A 29 -4.55 -15.06 -6.46
C MET A 29 -4.79 -13.67 -5.89
N TRP A 30 -5.56 -12.83 -6.60
CA TRP A 30 -5.94 -11.51 -6.11
C TRP A 30 -6.81 -11.60 -4.86
N VAL A 31 -7.84 -12.45 -4.89
CA VAL A 31 -8.73 -12.68 -3.73
C VAL A 31 -7.91 -13.20 -2.52
N SER A 32 -7.03 -14.18 -2.73
CA SER A 32 -6.15 -14.68 -1.67
C SER A 32 -5.28 -13.57 -1.09
N HIS A 33 -4.71 -12.71 -1.94
CA HIS A 33 -3.92 -11.55 -1.51
C HIS A 33 -4.73 -10.61 -0.63
N GLN A 34 -5.97 -10.28 -1.01
CA GLN A 34 -6.86 -9.41 -0.22
C GLN A 34 -7.23 -10.04 1.12
N MET A 35 -7.60 -11.32 1.13
CA MET A 35 -7.97 -12.03 2.35
C MET A 35 -6.80 -12.11 3.35
N GLU A 36 -5.58 -12.40 2.88
CA GLU A 36 -4.41 -12.42 3.73
C GLU A 36 -4.03 -11.02 4.25
N TRP A 37 -4.25 -9.99 3.42
CA TRP A 37 -4.06 -8.61 3.83
C TRP A 37 -5.02 -8.26 4.98
N MET A 38 -6.31 -8.53 4.83
CA MET A 38 -7.33 -8.29 5.87
C MET A 38 -7.03 -9.06 7.16
N ASN A 39 -6.62 -10.32 7.06
CA ASN A 39 -6.23 -11.13 8.22
C ASN A 39 -5.01 -10.53 8.94
N GLY A 40 -4.01 -10.05 8.19
CA GLY A 40 -2.84 -9.37 8.76
C GLY A 40 -3.20 -8.07 9.49
N VAL A 41 -4.16 -7.33 8.94
CA VAL A 41 -4.74 -6.12 9.53
C VAL A 41 -5.40 -6.44 10.86
N TYR A 42 -6.31 -7.40 10.87
CA TYR A 42 -7.03 -7.80 12.08
C TYR A 42 -6.07 -8.32 13.14
N ALA A 43 -5.08 -9.12 12.77
CA ALA A 43 -4.07 -9.61 13.69
C ALA A 43 -3.25 -8.50 14.35
N SER A 44 -3.02 -7.38 13.62
CA SER A 44 -2.20 -6.26 14.10
C SER A 44 -2.96 -5.31 15.04
N PHE A 45 -4.21 -5.01 14.73
CA PHE A 45 -4.98 -3.98 15.42
C PHE A 45 -6.20 -4.54 16.17
N LYS A 46 -6.67 -5.75 15.82
CA LYS A 46 -7.95 -6.35 16.29
C LYS A 46 -9.15 -5.41 16.11
N ASP A 47 -9.00 -4.42 15.23
CA ASP A 47 -9.95 -3.35 14.99
C ASP A 47 -9.74 -2.79 13.58
N HIS A 48 -10.76 -2.92 12.74
CA HIS A 48 -10.69 -2.48 11.35
C HIS A 48 -10.60 -0.96 11.23
N ASP A 49 -11.38 -0.22 12.01
CA ASP A 49 -11.42 1.25 11.93
C ASP A 49 -10.07 1.88 12.34
N LYS A 50 -9.44 1.34 13.41
CA LYS A 50 -8.08 1.78 13.81
C LYS A 50 -7.09 1.59 12.68
N PHE A 51 -7.14 0.44 12.03
CA PHE A 51 -6.26 0.17 10.90
C PHE A 51 -6.53 1.13 9.74
N MET A 52 -7.78 1.33 9.36
CA MET A 52 -8.14 2.25 8.27
C MET A 52 -7.67 3.68 8.55
N ILE A 53 -7.77 4.13 9.82
CA ILE A 53 -7.24 5.44 10.23
C ILE A 53 -5.72 5.49 10.02
N ILE A 54 -4.98 4.47 10.44
CA ILE A 54 -3.53 4.43 10.24
C ILE A 54 -3.16 4.40 8.76
N ILE A 55 -3.84 3.60 7.95
CA ILE A 55 -3.61 3.56 6.48
C ILE A 55 -3.91 4.91 5.84
N PHE A 56 -5.00 5.55 6.22
CA PHE A 56 -5.32 6.91 5.76
C PHE A 56 -4.19 7.89 6.06
N LEU A 57 -3.67 7.88 7.28
CA LEU A 57 -2.58 8.76 7.69
C LEU A 57 -1.28 8.45 6.92
N ILE A 58 -0.95 7.16 6.72
CA ILE A 58 0.20 6.74 5.91
C ILE A 58 0.02 7.19 4.45
N LYS A 59 -1.17 6.96 3.87
CA LYS A 59 -1.48 7.38 2.49
C LYS A 59 -1.26 8.89 2.31
N LYS A 60 -1.74 9.71 3.24
CA LYS A 60 -1.51 11.16 3.20
C LYS A 60 -0.02 11.54 3.27
N THR A 61 0.79 10.78 4.01
CA THR A 61 2.25 10.96 4.02
C THR A 61 2.86 10.63 2.65
N LEU A 62 2.41 9.54 2.03
CA LEU A 62 2.88 9.13 0.71
C LEU A 62 2.43 10.13 -0.38
N ASP A 63 1.23 10.68 -0.26
CA ASP A 63 0.73 11.76 -1.12
C ASP A 63 1.59 13.02 -1.01
N PHE A 64 1.97 13.40 0.21
CA PHE A 64 2.88 14.51 0.44
C PHE A 64 4.24 14.27 -0.22
N TYR A 65 4.82 13.10 -0.03
CA TYR A 65 6.10 12.74 -0.66
C TYR A 65 5.99 12.80 -2.19
N SER A 66 4.94 12.24 -2.75
CA SER A 66 4.70 12.25 -4.21
C SER A 66 4.60 13.69 -4.77
N ARG A 67 3.83 14.57 -4.12
CA ARG A 67 3.68 15.98 -4.56
C ARG A 67 4.96 16.80 -4.45
N ASN A 68 5.86 16.43 -3.54
CA ASN A 68 7.14 17.11 -3.35
C ASN A 68 8.30 16.37 -4.02
N PHE A 69 8.02 15.43 -4.92
CA PHE A 69 9.02 14.64 -5.64
C PHE A 69 9.99 13.88 -4.73
N ILE A 70 9.56 13.56 -3.50
CA ILE A 70 10.34 12.79 -2.53
C ILE A 70 10.13 11.31 -2.82
N LYS A 71 11.17 10.66 -3.31
CA LYS A 71 11.20 9.23 -3.58
C LYS A 71 12.00 8.54 -2.48
N LEU A 72 11.37 7.62 -1.76
CA LEU A 72 12.00 6.85 -0.70
C LEU A 72 11.96 5.37 -1.03
N THR A 73 13.07 4.69 -0.77
CA THR A 73 13.14 3.24 -0.71
C THR A 73 12.39 2.70 0.51
N TYR A 74 12.15 1.39 0.54
CA TYR A 74 11.55 0.72 1.69
C TYR A 74 12.37 0.95 2.98
N GLU A 75 13.69 0.81 2.89
CA GLU A 75 14.61 1.00 4.01
C GLU A 75 14.59 2.43 4.51
N GLU A 76 14.69 3.42 3.64
CA GLU A 76 14.62 4.85 4.00
C GLU A 76 13.27 5.20 4.61
N PHE A 77 12.17 4.69 4.06
CA PHE A 77 10.83 4.93 4.59
C PHE A 77 10.70 4.37 6.02
N TYR A 78 11.27 3.19 6.31
CA TYR A 78 11.19 2.54 7.62
C TYR A 78 12.39 2.79 8.53
N SER A 79 13.42 3.54 8.11
CA SER A 79 14.54 3.95 8.96
C SER A 79 14.14 4.93 10.07
N ARG A 80 13.05 5.66 9.89
CA ARG A 80 12.55 6.63 10.85
C ARG A 80 11.48 5.99 11.74
N ASP A 81 11.65 6.08 13.06
CA ASP A 81 10.67 5.55 14.03
C ASP A 81 9.36 6.33 14.03
N THR A 82 9.42 7.60 13.68
CA THR A 82 8.24 8.47 13.67
C THR A 82 8.06 9.19 12.35
N VAL A 83 6.81 9.41 11.97
CA VAL A 83 6.42 10.23 10.82
C VAL A 83 5.46 11.30 11.27
N GLN A 84 5.85 12.54 11.06
CA GLN A 84 4.97 13.68 11.26
C GLN A 84 4.11 13.87 10.01
N ILE A 85 2.81 14.01 10.22
CA ILE A 85 1.83 14.23 9.16
C ILE A 85 1.24 15.64 9.33
N GLU A 86 0.86 16.26 8.22
CA GLU A 86 0.19 17.55 8.24
C GLU A 86 -1.09 17.54 9.08
N LYS A 87 -1.62 18.73 9.35
CA LYS A 87 -2.84 18.91 10.15
C LYS A 87 -4.03 18.21 9.49
N PHE A 88 -4.64 17.28 10.21
CA PHE A 88 -5.94 16.70 9.85
C PHE A 88 -6.94 16.96 10.96
N THR A 89 -8.18 17.11 10.57
CA THR A 89 -9.30 17.17 11.50
C THR A 89 -9.97 15.79 11.61
N ILE A 90 -10.59 15.54 12.75
CA ILE A 90 -11.40 14.32 12.94
C ILE A 90 -12.54 14.26 11.90
N SER A 91 -13.07 15.43 11.49
CA SER A 91 -14.09 15.50 10.45
C SER A 91 -13.57 15.02 9.09
N GLU A 92 -12.35 15.39 8.69
CA GLU A 92 -11.74 14.92 7.45
C GLU A 92 -11.52 13.41 7.47
N ILE A 93 -11.01 12.85 8.58
CA ILE A 93 -10.84 11.40 8.75
C ILE A 93 -12.19 10.70 8.66
N SER A 94 -13.20 11.19 9.37
CA SER A 94 -14.57 10.67 9.36
C SER A 94 -15.16 10.64 7.93
N GLN A 95 -15.05 11.74 7.20
CA GLN A 95 -15.59 11.87 5.84
C GLN A 95 -14.85 10.96 4.84
N ASN A 96 -13.51 10.96 4.88
CA ASN A 96 -12.71 10.15 3.93
C ASN A 96 -12.86 8.65 4.15
N LEU A 97 -13.08 8.21 5.40
CA LEU A 97 -13.22 6.79 5.73
C LEU A 97 -14.67 6.33 5.85
N ASN A 98 -15.62 7.26 5.68
CA ASN A 98 -17.05 7.00 5.88
C ASN A 98 -17.36 6.37 7.26
N ILE A 99 -16.69 6.84 8.31
CA ILE A 99 -16.85 6.41 9.69
C ILE A 99 -17.58 7.53 10.46
N PRO A 100 -18.57 7.25 11.32
CA PRO A 100 -19.20 8.27 12.16
C PRO A 100 -18.16 9.06 12.97
N LYS A 101 -18.30 10.40 13.02
CA LYS A 101 -17.31 11.30 13.63
C LYS A 101 -16.93 10.93 15.07
N GLU A 102 -17.90 10.52 15.87
CA GLU A 102 -17.64 10.09 17.25
C GLU A 102 -16.90 8.76 17.31
N SER A 103 -17.17 7.84 16.38
CA SER A 103 -16.39 6.61 16.25
C SER A 103 -14.93 6.92 15.85
N ALA A 104 -14.72 7.78 14.86
CA ALA A 104 -13.39 8.23 14.47
C ALA A 104 -12.63 8.87 15.65
N ARG A 105 -13.31 9.77 16.41
CA ARG A 105 -12.74 10.41 17.61
C ARG A 105 -12.30 9.37 18.66
N ARG A 106 -13.18 8.42 18.98
CA ARG A 106 -12.89 7.36 19.94
C ARG A 106 -11.70 6.49 19.48
N LYS A 107 -11.66 6.08 18.21
CA LYS A 107 -10.59 5.26 17.67
C LYS A 107 -9.24 6.00 17.65
N ILE A 108 -9.24 7.28 17.34
CA ILE A 108 -8.04 8.13 17.42
C ILE A 108 -7.53 8.20 18.87
N PHE A 109 -8.42 8.41 19.82
CA PHE A 109 -8.05 8.43 21.24
C PHE A 109 -7.50 7.08 21.72
N GLU A 110 -8.11 5.96 21.31
CA GLU A 110 -7.60 4.62 21.60
C GLU A 110 -6.18 4.42 20.99
N LEU A 111 -5.95 4.83 19.74
CA LEU A 111 -4.64 4.76 19.08
C LEU A 111 -3.59 5.64 19.79
N GLU A 112 -3.98 6.78 20.32
CA GLU A 112 -3.10 7.66 21.09
C GLU A 112 -2.72 7.01 22.42
N ASN A 113 -3.69 6.45 23.14
CA ASN A 113 -3.45 5.73 24.41
C ASN A 113 -2.57 4.49 24.23
N GLU A 114 -2.69 3.81 23.09
CA GLU A 114 -1.85 2.67 22.72
C GLU A 114 -0.44 3.11 22.28
N GLY A 115 -0.21 4.43 22.15
CA GLY A 115 1.06 5.00 21.70
C GLY A 115 1.34 4.77 20.22
N ALA A 116 0.32 4.40 19.45
CA ALA A 116 0.41 4.21 18.00
C ALA A 116 0.51 5.54 17.25
N ILE A 117 -0.19 6.53 17.75
CA ILE A 117 -0.11 7.93 17.29
C ILE A 117 0.08 8.86 18.47
N LYS A 118 0.54 10.08 18.18
CA LYS A 118 0.56 11.21 19.12
C LYS A 118 0.05 12.45 18.42
N ILE A 119 -0.74 13.25 19.11
CA ILE A 119 -1.24 14.52 18.57
C ILE A 119 -0.51 15.67 19.27
N VAL A 120 0.26 16.44 18.51
CA VAL A 120 1.01 17.60 19.02
C VAL A 120 0.71 18.80 18.13
N ASN A 121 0.19 19.88 18.70
CA ASN A 121 -0.17 21.09 17.96
C ASN A 121 -1.06 20.81 16.72
N LYS A 122 -2.07 19.96 16.88
CA LYS A 122 -2.99 19.51 15.82
C LYS A 122 -2.30 18.74 14.67
N LYS A 123 -1.08 18.27 14.87
CA LYS A 123 -0.39 17.39 13.92
C LYS A 123 -0.38 15.97 14.45
N PHE A 124 -0.61 15.00 13.57
CA PHE A 124 -0.49 13.59 13.88
C PHE A 124 0.97 13.15 13.72
N ILE A 125 1.45 12.41 14.68
CA ILE A 125 2.76 11.75 14.63
C ILE A 125 2.49 10.27 14.76
N ILE A 126 2.84 9.49 13.73
CA ILE A 126 2.73 8.04 13.76
C ILE A 126 4.00 7.47 14.38
N ASN A 127 3.82 6.63 15.39
CA ASN A 127 4.91 5.84 15.99
C ASN A 127 5.03 4.48 15.30
N ARG A 128 5.96 4.37 14.36
CA ARG A 128 6.18 3.15 13.57
C ARG A 128 6.72 1.98 14.37
N SER A 129 7.38 2.23 15.51
CA SER A 129 7.91 1.14 16.33
C SER A 129 6.80 0.24 16.88
N LYS A 130 5.61 0.79 17.10
CA LYS A 130 4.41 0.03 17.50
C LYS A 130 3.88 -0.90 16.39
N PHE A 131 4.22 -0.59 15.13
CA PHE A 131 3.78 -1.34 13.95
C PHE A 131 4.89 -2.22 13.35
N PHE A 132 5.94 -2.54 14.11
CA PHE A 132 7.05 -3.35 13.61
C PHE A 132 6.58 -4.70 13.02
N LYS A 133 5.57 -5.32 13.63
CA LYS A 133 4.96 -6.56 13.14
C LYS A 133 4.11 -6.36 11.87
N SER A 134 3.74 -5.14 11.55
CA SER A 134 2.88 -4.76 10.41
C SER A 134 3.66 -4.22 9.21
N LYS A 135 5.00 -4.30 9.22
CA LYS A 135 5.78 -3.93 8.03
C LYS A 135 5.31 -4.75 6.84
N PRO A 136 5.09 -4.15 5.67
CA PRO A 136 4.42 -4.80 4.54
C PRO A 136 5.30 -5.79 3.77
N VAL A 137 6.32 -6.40 4.41
CA VAL A 137 7.23 -7.36 3.77
C VAL A 137 6.48 -8.52 3.12
N ARG A 138 5.49 -9.08 3.83
CA ARG A 138 4.66 -10.17 3.31
C ARG A 138 3.77 -9.69 2.16
N SER A 139 3.21 -8.48 2.28
CA SER A 139 2.38 -7.88 1.23
C SER A 139 3.21 -7.58 -0.02
N ILE A 140 4.43 -7.06 0.13
CA ILE A 140 5.36 -6.85 -1.00
C ILE A 140 5.64 -8.18 -1.72
N LYS A 141 5.96 -9.25 -0.99
CA LYS A 141 6.20 -10.56 -1.60
C LYS A 141 4.96 -11.11 -2.33
N ARG A 142 3.78 -10.96 -1.76
CA ARG A 142 2.54 -11.43 -2.37
C ARG A 142 2.20 -10.65 -3.64
N ILE A 143 2.25 -9.32 -3.58
CA ILE A 143 1.97 -8.51 -4.77
C ILE A 143 3.02 -8.73 -5.88
N SER A 144 4.28 -8.94 -5.52
CA SER A 144 5.33 -9.29 -6.49
C SER A 144 5.07 -10.63 -7.20
N ARG A 145 4.56 -11.64 -6.47
CA ARG A 145 4.15 -12.91 -7.07
C ARG A 145 2.93 -12.76 -7.97
N PHE A 146 1.92 -12.02 -7.51
CA PHE A 146 0.73 -11.71 -8.31
C PHE A 146 1.11 -11.01 -9.62
N LEU A 147 1.91 -9.95 -9.55
CA LEU A 147 2.37 -9.22 -10.73
C LEU A 147 3.25 -10.08 -11.65
N SER A 148 4.06 -11.00 -11.10
CA SER A 148 4.85 -11.95 -11.88
C SER A 148 3.95 -12.90 -12.66
N THR A 149 2.90 -13.44 -12.04
CA THR A 149 1.91 -14.30 -12.73
C THR A 149 1.13 -13.50 -13.78
N LEU A 150 0.69 -12.30 -13.46
CA LEU A 150 0.02 -11.42 -14.43
C LEU A 150 0.94 -11.15 -15.63
N SER A 151 2.21 -10.83 -15.40
CA SER A 151 3.18 -10.59 -16.48
C SER A 151 3.42 -11.83 -17.32
N GLU A 152 3.45 -13.03 -16.74
CA GLU A 152 3.55 -14.30 -17.51
C GLU A 152 2.35 -14.52 -18.41
N VAL A 153 1.14 -14.19 -17.94
CA VAL A 153 -0.05 -14.27 -18.77
C VAL A 153 -0.02 -13.23 -19.90
N CYS A 154 0.39 -11.99 -19.59
CA CYS A 154 0.56 -10.93 -20.60
C CYS A 154 1.63 -11.27 -21.66
N GLU A 155 2.70 -11.96 -21.28
CA GLU A 155 3.72 -12.45 -22.20
C GLU A 155 3.13 -13.52 -23.15
N LYS A 156 2.39 -14.49 -22.62
CA LYS A 156 1.70 -15.51 -23.42
C LYS A 156 0.71 -14.93 -24.42
N GLU A 157 0.02 -13.85 -24.05
CA GLU A 157 -0.89 -13.10 -24.92
C GLU A 157 -0.15 -12.07 -25.81
N LYS A 158 1.18 -12.03 -25.79
CA LYS A 158 2.06 -11.15 -26.59
C LYS A 158 1.86 -9.63 -26.34
N ILE A 159 1.36 -9.29 -25.17
CA ILE A 159 1.19 -7.88 -24.74
C ILE A 159 2.51 -7.30 -24.29
N ILE A 160 3.34 -8.10 -23.63
CA ILE A 160 4.70 -7.73 -23.23
C ILE A 160 5.71 -8.71 -23.81
N PRO A 161 6.96 -8.29 -24.06
CA PRO A 161 7.97 -9.13 -24.69
C PRO A 161 8.53 -10.22 -23.77
N GLU A 162 8.55 -9.98 -22.45
CA GLU A 162 9.15 -10.87 -21.46
C GLU A 162 8.45 -10.71 -20.11
N LYS A 163 8.25 -11.83 -19.40
CA LYS A 163 7.71 -11.83 -18.06
C LYS A 163 8.67 -11.22 -17.04
N ALA A 164 8.11 -10.52 -16.05
CA ALA A 164 8.88 -10.02 -14.92
C ALA A 164 9.00 -11.07 -13.81
N SER A 165 10.20 -11.34 -13.32
CA SER A 165 10.39 -12.26 -12.21
C SER A 165 9.91 -11.63 -10.89
N SER A 166 9.36 -12.47 -9.99
CA SER A 166 8.90 -12.02 -8.66
C SER A 166 10.01 -11.33 -7.86
N ASN A 167 11.27 -11.80 -7.96
CA ASN A 167 12.39 -11.19 -7.25
C ASN A 167 12.73 -9.80 -7.79
N ASN A 168 12.71 -9.61 -9.11
CA ASN A 168 12.93 -8.29 -9.72
C ASN A 168 11.80 -7.32 -9.34
N LEU A 169 10.56 -7.78 -9.35
CA LEU A 169 9.41 -6.96 -8.93
C LEU A 169 9.50 -6.57 -7.44
N GLU A 170 9.91 -7.50 -6.56
CA GLU A 170 10.15 -7.19 -5.15
C GLU A 170 11.21 -6.10 -4.99
N LEU A 171 12.31 -6.19 -5.74
CA LEU A 171 13.39 -5.20 -5.74
C LEU A 171 12.91 -3.84 -6.26
N ILE A 172 12.18 -3.82 -7.37
CA ILE A 172 11.59 -2.59 -7.95
C ILE A 172 10.66 -1.93 -6.94
N ILE A 173 9.76 -2.70 -6.30
CA ILE A 173 8.83 -2.19 -5.30
C ILE A 173 9.60 -1.58 -4.12
N LYS A 174 10.62 -2.27 -3.60
CA LYS A 174 11.41 -1.77 -2.47
C LYS A 174 12.19 -0.50 -2.81
N ASN A 175 12.81 -0.45 -4.00
CA ASN A 175 13.60 0.71 -4.44
C ASN A 175 12.72 1.93 -4.79
N ASN A 176 11.44 1.74 -5.04
CA ASN A 176 10.49 2.80 -5.39
C ASN A 176 9.31 2.83 -4.40
N PHE A 177 9.56 2.45 -3.15
CA PHE A 177 8.52 2.11 -2.18
C PHE A 177 7.48 3.20 -2.00
N SER A 178 7.89 4.44 -1.74
CA SER A 178 6.93 5.53 -1.47
C SER A 178 5.97 5.78 -2.63
N TYR A 179 6.44 5.66 -3.87
CA TYR A 179 5.64 5.87 -5.07
C TYR A 179 4.70 4.68 -5.34
N ILE A 180 5.25 3.45 -5.37
CA ILE A 180 4.45 2.26 -5.68
C ILE A 180 3.46 1.97 -4.55
N TRP A 181 3.86 2.19 -3.29
CA TRP A 181 2.99 1.92 -2.16
C TRP A 181 1.83 2.92 -2.05
N LYS A 182 2.03 4.16 -2.53
CA LYS A 182 0.93 5.11 -2.72
C LYS A 182 -0.12 4.54 -3.67
N ILE A 183 0.31 4.07 -4.85
CA ILE A 183 -0.61 3.45 -5.85
C ILE A 183 -1.31 2.23 -5.25
N TYR A 184 -0.57 1.38 -4.53
CA TYR A 184 -1.13 0.19 -3.88
C TYR A 184 -2.26 0.50 -2.89
N TYR A 185 -2.21 1.65 -2.21
CA TYR A 185 -3.28 2.08 -1.30
C TYR A 185 -4.43 2.83 -2.00
N GLU A 186 -4.35 3.04 -3.30
CA GLU A 186 -5.43 3.62 -4.12
C GLU A 186 -6.34 2.54 -4.74
N ILE A 187 -5.88 1.29 -4.76
CA ILE A 187 -6.61 0.12 -5.24
C ILE A 187 -7.50 -0.44 -4.12
#